data_d05ca2b891e7a7ab6e5bdeba0ae233d5
#
_entry.id   d05ca2b891e7a7ab6e5bdeba0ae233d5
#
_cell.length_a   1.000
_cell.length_b   1.000
_cell.length_c   1.000
_cell.angle_alpha   90.00
_cell.angle_beta   90.00
_cell.angle_gamma   90.00
#
_symmetry.space_group_name_H-M   'P 1'
#
loop_
_entity.id
_entity.type
_entity.pdbx_description
1 polymer ?
#
loop_
_entity_poly.entity_id
_entity_poly.type
_entity_poly.pdbx_seq_one_letter_code
_entity_poly.pdbx_strand_id
1 'polypeptide(L)'
;MKILHLIITNIFLLPIFFAQENKNDWPNLNRYQKDNANVDSNNEDSPRVVFIGNSITEGWDWHFPQFFKNNKNYFNRGISGQTTPQMLIRFRQDVIDLKPDIVVILAGINDIAENTGPSTVKSITDNIKSMSQLAMANDIKVIISSILPASDFPWRLEISPPYKILKINSTLQNYAFKNGMIYLDYFSEMFDGKNGLIKEYGADSVHPNKAGYLVMSKLVKKAIARSLSLDKDFSELNFYKKGKWIGTKEGVLNYRYREPENVSPNKKYPLVLFLHGSGGRGDDNEQQLWDANAIGAFAKQEVSSKFQSYIFAPQVPRHERWVSTNWNTQNYNMLPISSLMEQTFEALDSFIDKNKNVDINRIYVLGLSMGGWGTWDAISRRPNFFAAAIPICGGGDPAQAKNIKKVKIWALHGENDPIIDVHKSQQMVAAINNQKGNVRYSEIKGRGHDSWLDVWNHEELWRWLFSQKR
;
A
#
# COMPACT_ATOMS: atom_id res chain seq x y z
N MET A 1 -38.55 -31.09 49.68
CA MET A 1 -37.78 -29.86 49.76
C MET A 1 -36.71 -29.89 48.64
N LYS A 2 -36.99 -29.27 47.52
CA LYS A 2 -36.01 -29.14 46.43
C LYS A 2 -35.53 -27.68 46.40
N ILE A 3 -34.27 -27.47 46.68
CA ILE A 3 -33.60 -26.18 46.66
C ILE A 3 -33.28 -25.84 45.22
N LEU A 4 -33.90 -24.80 44.69
CA LEU A 4 -33.67 -24.27 43.35
C LEU A 4 -32.50 -23.29 43.43
N HIS A 5 -31.34 -23.63 42.83
CA HIS A 5 -30.22 -22.70 42.69
C HIS A 5 -30.50 -21.74 41.53
N LEU A 6 -30.70 -20.50 41.88
CA LEU A 6 -30.82 -19.40 40.91
C LEU A 6 -29.42 -18.95 40.55
N ILE A 7 -28.99 -19.25 39.31
CA ILE A 7 -27.77 -18.69 38.74
C ILE A 7 -28.08 -17.32 38.20
N ILE A 8 -27.64 -16.30 38.92
CA ILE A 8 -27.71 -14.89 38.47
C ILE A 8 -26.52 -14.67 37.50
N THR A 9 -26.80 -14.67 36.22
CA THR A 9 -25.82 -14.24 35.18
C THR A 9 -25.76 -12.74 35.19
N ASN A 10 -24.70 -12.18 35.73
CA ASN A 10 -24.41 -10.75 35.63
C ASN A 10 -24.03 -10.43 34.16
N ILE A 11 -25.01 -9.98 33.41
CA ILE A 11 -24.77 -9.35 32.10
C ILE A 11 -24.23 -7.95 32.42
N PHE A 12 -22.94 -7.75 32.30
CA PHE A 12 -22.33 -6.41 32.23
C PHE A 12 -22.78 -5.75 30.94
N LEU A 13 -23.87 -5.03 30.98
CA LEU A 13 -24.20 -4.04 29.97
C LEU A 13 -23.16 -2.90 30.09
N LEU A 14 -22.14 -2.93 29.24
CA LEU A 14 -21.32 -1.76 29.01
C LEU A 14 -22.26 -0.65 28.52
N PRO A 15 -22.32 0.52 29.19
CA PRO A 15 -23.11 1.63 28.68
C PRO A 15 -22.50 2.08 27.36
N ILE A 16 -23.23 1.91 26.28
CA ILE A 16 -22.96 2.58 25.00
C ILE A 16 -23.26 4.05 25.29
N PHE A 17 -22.25 4.80 25.69
CA PHE A 17 -22.33 6.27 25.73
C PHE A 17 -22.37 6.75 24.27
N PHE A 18 -23.60 6.87 23.73
CA PHE A 18 -23.83 7.86 22.68
C PHE A 18 -23.54 9.20 23.33
N ALA A 19 -22.41 9.82 23.01
CA ALA A 19 -22.18 11.20 23.36
C ALA A 19 -23.35 11.97 22.79
N GLN A 20 -24.18 12.57 23.68
CA GLN A 20 -25.32 13.40 23.30
C GLN A 20 -24.72 14.55 22.49
N GLU A 21 -24.87 14.52 21.15
CA GLU A 21 -24.41 15.60 20.29
C GLU A 21 -24.95 16.92 20.81
N ASN A 22 -24.05 17.75 21.29
CA ASN A 22 -24.39 19.13 21.57
C ASN A 22 -24.69 19.78 20.22
N LYS A 23 -25.96 19.97 19.90
CA LYS A 23 -26.40 20.52 18.59
C LYS A 23 -25.73 21.85 18.23
N ASN A 24 -25.16 22.53 19.21
CA ASN A 24 -24.49 23.82 19.07
C ASN A 24 -22.96 23.68 18.85
N ASP A 25 -22.36 22.49 19.08
CA ASP A 25 -20.95 22.21 18.88
C ASP A 25 -20.78 20.85 18.12
N TRP A 26 -21.26 20.81 16.89
CA TRP A 26 -21.24 19.60 16.06
C TRP A 26 -19.85 18.98 15.90
N PRO A 27 -18.73 19.74 15.72
CA PRO A 27 -17.40 19.16 15.65
C PRO A 27 -16.78 18.88 17.02
N ASN A 28 -17.47 19.16 18.11
CA ASN A 28 -17.01 18.99 19.50
C ASN A 28 -15.72 19.77 19.80
N LEU A 29 -15.69 21.05 19.46
CA LEU A 29 -14.53 21.94 19.62
C LEU A 29 -14.11 22.09 21.08
N ASN A 30 -15.07 21.98 22.02
CA ASN A 30 -14.81 22.12 23.45
C ASN A 30 -14.06 20.90 24.04
N ARG A 31 -14.02 19.73 23.35
CA ARG A 31 -13.51 18.46 23.88
C ARG A 31 -12.07 18.54 24.40
N TYR A 32 -11.18 19.17 23.65
CA TYR A 32 -9.76 19.27 23.99
C TYR A 32 -9.30 20.70 24.29
N GLN A 33 -10.20 21.70 24.32
CA GLN A 33 -9.85 23.11 24.50
C GLN A 33 -9.01 23.34 25.76
N LYS A 34 -9.41 22.75 26.89
CA LYS A 34 -8.70 22.87 28.16
C LYS A 34 -7.34 22.16 28.14
N ASP A 35 -7.30 20.97 27.55
CA ASP A 35 -6.06 20.20 27.44
C ASP A 35 -5.08 20.87 26.49
N ASN A 36 -5.57 21.46 25.38
CA ASN A 36 -4.76 22.20 24.42
C ASN A 36 -4.12 23.44 25.05
N ALA A 37 -4.86 24.14 25.91
CA ALA A 37 -4.34 25.31 26.63
C ALA A 37 -3.21 24.98 27.62
N ASN A 38 -3.09 23.72 28.06
CA ASN A 38 -2.10 23.26 29.01
C ASN A 38 -0.89 22.56 28.32
N VAL A 39 -0.85 22.49 27.00
CA VAL A 39 0.30 21.91 26.28
C VAL A 39 1.48 22.84 26.38
N ASP A 40 2.53 22.41 27.08
CA ASP A 40 3.78 23.17 27.19
C ASP A 40 4.48 23.28 25.83
N SER A 41 4.61 24.52 25.34
CA SER A 41 5.27 24.81 24.07
C SER A 41 6.80 24.70 24.13
N ASN A 42 7.38 24.61 25.31
CA ASN A 42 8.83 24.74 25.53
C ASN A 42 9.57 23.39 25.72
N ASN A 43 8.88 22.26 25.61
CA ASN A 43 9.53 20.95 25.72
C ASN A 43 10.09 20.53 24.36
N GLU A 44 11.33 20.91 24.05
CA GLU A 44 12.03 20.65 22.78
C GLU A 44 12.83 19.33 22.78
N ASP A 45 12.90 18.60 23.91
CA ASP A 45 13.77 17.43 24.06
C ASP A 45 13.35 16.20 23.25
N SER A 46 12.12 16.16 22.75
CA SER A 46 11.63 15.07 21.92
C SER A 46 10.51 15.54 20.97
N PRO A 47 10.36 14.91 19.79
CA PRO A 47 9.38 15.33 18.80
C PRO A 47 7.96 15.28 19.35
N ARG A 48 7.20 16.34 19.05
CA ARG A 48 5.78 16.45 19.37
C ARG A 48 4.95 15.78 18.29
N VAL A 49 4.11 14.83 18.70
CA VAL A 49 3.27 14.06 17.78
C VAL A 49 1.82 14.15 18.20
N VAL A 50 0.96 14.63 17.29
CA VAL A 50 -0.49 14.66 17.50
C VAL A 50 -1.14 13.52 16.73
N PHE A 51 -2.01 12.76 17.40
CA PHE A 51 -2.83 11.69 16.84
C PHE A 51 -4.26 12.18 16.71
N ILE A 52 -4.69 12.51 15.49
CA ILE A 52 -6.08 12.91 15.22
C ILE A 52 -6.87 11.74 14.64
N GLY A 53 -8.09 11.53 15.16
CA GLY A 53 -8.94 10.43 14.71
C GLY A 53 -10.27 10.35 15.45
N ASN A 54 -10.85 9.15 15.38
CA ASN A 54 -12.15 8.82 15.99
C ASN A 54 -11.98 7.92 17.25
N SER A 55 -12.96 7.03 17.50
CA SER A 55 -12.94 6.05 18.60
C SER A 55 -11.71 5.16 18.61
N ILE A 56 -11.19 4.78 17.43
CA ILE A 56 -9.97 3.96 17.34
C ILE A 56 -8.75 4.76 17.84
N THR A 57 -8.69 6.05 17.63
CA THR A 57 -7.64 6.90 18.19
C THR A 57 -7.89 7.19 19.68
N GLU A 58 -9.11 7.55 20.08
CA GLU A 58 -9.46 7.77 21.47
C GLU A 58 -9.26 6.51 22.34
N GLY A 59 -9.55 5.34 21.78
CA GLY A 59 -9.49 4.04 22.46
C GLY A 59 -8.11 3.61 22.94
N TRP A 60 -7.03 4.24 22.49
CA TRP A 60 -5.69 4.01 23.06
C TRP A 60 -5.66 4.30 24.55
N ASP A 61 -6.37 5.33 25.01
CA ASP A 61 -6.41 5.76 26.43
C ASP A 61 -7.11 4.72 27.32
N TRP A 62 -7.97 3.89 26.75
CA TRP A 62 -8.69 2.84 27.48
C TRP A 62 -8.01 1.48 27.39
N HIS A 63 -7.55 1.10 26.21
CA HIS A 63 -7.01 -0.25 25.96
C HIS A 63 -5.51 -0.36 26.14
N PHE A 64 -4.76 0.72 25.90
CA PHE A 64 -3.30 0.74 26.05
C PHE A 64 -2.76 2.13 26.47
N PRO A 65 -3.18 2.67 27.64
CA PRO A 65 -2.82 4.02 28.10
C PRO A 65 -1.32 4.23 28.27
N GLN A 66 -0.54 3.16 28.49
CA GLN A 66 0.92 3.23 28.61
C GLN A 66 1.59 3.81 27.36
N PHE A 67 0.95 3.69 26.20
CA PHE A 67 1.51 4.24 24.96
C PHE A 67 1.74 5.76 25.07
N PHE A 68 0.73 6.52 25.45
CA PHE A 68 0.82 7.98 25.63
C PHE A 68 1.55 8.34 26.94
N LYS A 69 1.33 7.61 28.04
CA LYS A 69 2.03 7.85 29.31
C LYS A 69 3.56 7.74 29.20
N ASN A 70 4.04 6.80 28.37
CA ASN A 70 5.48 6.59 28.13
C ASN A 70 6.06 7.52 27.05
N ASN A 71 5.22 8.27 26.33
CA ASN A 71 5.63 9.21 25.28
C ASN A 71 4.95 10.56 25.55
N LYS A 72 5.48 11.32 26.50
CA LYS A 72 4.85 12.55 27.03
C LYS A 72 4.57 13.64 26.00
N ASN A 73 5.28 13.63 24.86
CA ASN A 73 5.09 14.56 23.76
C ASN A 73 4.12 14.02 22.68
N TYR A 74 3.43 12.88 22.95
CA TYR A 74 2.38 12.37 22.08
C TYR A 74 1.03 12.74 22.64
N PHE A 75 0.18 13.37 21.82
CA PHE A 75 -1.12 13.89 22.18
C PHE A 75 -2.24 13.15 21.46
N ASN A 76 -3.10 12.49 22.24
CA ASN A 76 -4.32 11.87 21.72
C ASN A 76 -5.38 12.95 21.47
N ARG A 77 -5.85 13.05 20.23
CA ARG A 77 -6.94 13.94 19.80
C ARG A 77 -8.01 13.12 19.04
N GLY A 78 -8.27 11.89 19.53
CA GLY A 78 -9.37 11.06 19.09
C GLY A 78 -10.68 11.48 19.72
N ILE A 79 -11.78 11.44 18.94
CA ILE A 79 -13.14 11.65 19.44
C ILE A 79 -14.05 10.58 18.84
N SER A 80 -14.65 9.76 19.69
CA SER A 80 -15.53 8.67 19.29
C SER A 80 -16.67 9.14 18.39
N GLY A 81 -17.00 8.34 17.37
CA GLY A 81 -18.10 8.62 16.44
C GLY A 81 -17.79 9.64 15.36
N GLN A 82 -16.73 10.42 15.47
CA GLN A 82 -16.43 11.50 14.51
C GLN A 82 -16.10 11.02 13.10
N THR A 83 -16.59 11.80 12.14
CA THR A 83 -16.33 11.69 10.71
C THR A 83 -15.30 12.70 10.25
N THR A 84 -14.79 12.54 9.03
CA THR A 84 -13.73 13.40 8.48
C THR A 84 -14.10 14.88 8.39
N PRO A 85 -15.34 15.31 8.09
CA PRO A 85 -15.72 16.74 8.14
C PRO A 85 -15.57 17.37 9.53
N GLN A 86 -15.97 16.64 10.58
CA GLN A 86 -15.84 17.12 11.97
C GLN A 86 -14.37 17.28 12.37
N MET A 87 -13.52 16.30 12.00
CA MET A 87 -12.07 16.36 12.23
C MET A 87 -11.42 17.53 11.47
N LEU A 88 -11.84 17.80 10.25
CA LEU A 88 -11.33 18.93 9.45
C LEU A 88 -11.62 20.28 10.10
N ILE A 89 -12.83 20.47 10.65
CA ILE A 89 -13.21 21.72 11.32
C ILE A 89 -12.33 21.96 12.57
N ARG A 90 -12.09 20.94 13.39
CA ARG A 90 -11.29 21.07 14.62
C ARG A 90 -9.77 20.95 14.39
N PHE A 91 -9.34 20.72 13.16
CA PHE A 91 -7.94 20.42 12.82
C PHE A 91 -6.99 21.55 13.24
N ARG A 92 -7.41 22.82 13.10
CA ARG A 92 -6.57 23.94 13.51
C ARG A 92 -6.28 23.92 15.00
N GLN A 93 -7.33 23.93 15.84
CA GLN A 93 -7.15 24.03 17.29
C GLN A 93 -6.54 22.76 17.92
N ASP A 94 -6.84 21.57 17.38
CA ASP A 94 -6.43 20.30 17.97
C ASP A 94 -5.13 19.74 17.38
N VAL A 95 -4.64 20.35 16.29
CA VAL A 95 -3.38 19.94 15.64
C VAL A 95 -2.45 21.12 15.41
N ILE A 96 -2.86 22.09 14.55
CA ILE A 96 -1.94 23.14 14.07
C ILE A 96 -1.47 24.03 15.22
N ASP A 97 -2.39 24.48 16.08
CA ASP A 97 -2.08 25.41 17.17
C ASP A 97 -1.20 24.76 18.27
N LEU A 98 -1.15 23.42 18.30
CA LEU A 98 -0.23 22.66 19.16
C LEU A 98 1.21 22.62 18.62
N LYS A 99 1.44 23.07 17.39
CA LYS A 99 2.74 23.11 16.70
C LYS A 99 3.49 21.78 16.78
N PRO A 100 2.89 20.66 16.34
CA PRO A 100 3.59 19.37 16.37
C PRO A 100 4.62 19.27 15.24
N ASP A 101 5.63 18.43 15.44
CA ASP A 101 6.54 18.01 14.36
C ASP A 101 5.83 17.05 13.40
N ILE A 102 4.93 16.22 13.94
CA ILE A 102 4.24 15.17 13.19
C ILE A 102 2.76 15.12 13.56
N VAL A 103 1.89 14.95 12.57
CA VAL A 103 0.51 14.53 12.78
C VAL A 103 0.27 13.13 12.21
N VAL A 104 -0.38 12.26 13.00
CA VAL A 104 -0.88 10.94 12.59
C VAL A 104 -2.37 11.03 12.38
N ILE A 105 -2.85 10.80 11.15
CA ILE A 105 -4.27 10.91 10.79
C ILE A 105 -4.84 9.50 10.58
N LEU A 106 -5.82 9.12 11.42
CA LEU A 106 -6.59 7.87 11.28
C LEU A 106 -8.08 8.19 11.24
N ALA A 107 -8.67 8.21 10.05
CA ALA A 107 -10.02 8.69 9.82
C ALA A 107 -10.72 7.97 8.66
N GLY A 108 -12.05 8.03 8.63
CA GLY A 108 -12.88 7.58 7.50
C GLY A 108 -13.80 6.39 7.79
N ILE A 109 -13.58 5.60 8.85
CA ILE A 109 -14.42 4.43 9.15
C ILE A 109 -15.86 4.85 9.50
N ASN A 110 -16.04 5.93 10.26
CA ASN A 110 -17.35 6.45 10.65
C ASN A 110 -18.06 7.15 9.48
N ASP A 111 -17.32 7.69 8.52
CA ASP A 111 -17.87 8.20 7.27
C ASP A 111 -18.45 7.05 6.44
N ILE A 112 -17.74 5.91 6.36
CA ILE A 112 -18.24 4.70 5.68
C ILE A 112 -19.50 4.18 6.37
N ALA A 113 -19.55 4.23 7.71
CA ALA A 113 -20.72 3.87 8.51
C ALA A 113 -21.85 4.92 8.44
N GLU A 114 -21.65 6.03 7.73
CA GLU A 114 -22.63 7.11 7.55
C GLU A 114 -23.11 7.76 8.87
N ASN A 115 -22.21 7.88 9.87
CA ASN A 115 -22.55 8.43 11.18
C ASN A 115 -23.08 9.88 11.11
N THR A 116 -22.65 10.65 10.10
CA THR A 116 -23.14 12.03 9.87
C THR A 116 -23.86 12.16 8.53
N GLY A 117 -24.38 11.05 8.00
CA GLY A 117 -25.08 10.97 6.73
C GLY A 117 -24.24 10.36 5.61
N PRO A 118 -24.83 10.16 4.41
CA PRO A 118 -24.18 9.50 3.29
C PRO A 118 -22.87 10.16 2.88
N SER A 119 -21.84 9.35 2.64
CA SER A 119 -20.54 9.83 2.20
C SER A 119 -19.96 8.99 1.05
N THR A 120 -19.14 9.63 0.23
CA THR A 120 -18.45 8.99 -0.90
C THR A 120 -16.97 8.78 -0.59
N VAL A 121 -16.34 7.81 -1.27
CA VAL A 121 -14.88 7.63 -1.22
C VAL A 121 -14.16 8.96 -1.50
N LYS A 122 -14.66 9.72 -2.49
CA LYS A 122 -14.08 11.02 -2.86
C LYS A 122 -14.16 12.03 -1.71
N SER A 123 -15.34 12.22 -1.08
CA SER A 123 -15.50 13.20 0.00
C SER A 123 -14.64 12.85 1.22
N ILE A 124 -14.56 11.56 1.58
CA ILE A 124 -13.71 11.09 2.69
C ILE A 124 -12.24 11.38 2.41
N THR A 125 -11.77 10.97 1.22
CA THR A 125 -10.36 11.18 0.86
C THR A 125 -9.99 12.64 0.69
N ASP A 126 -10.90 13.48 0.21
CA ASP A 126 -10.66 14.92 0.03
C ASP A 126 -10.54 15.64 1.40
N ASN A 127 -11.35 15.27 2.40
CA ASN A 127 -11.21 15.81 3.74
C ASN A 127 -9.86 15.44 4.37
N ILE A 128 -9.41 14.18 4.22
CA ILE A 128 -8.11 13.74 4.74
C ILE A 128 -6.97 14.45 4.00
N LYS A 129 -7.07 14.62 2.69
CA LYS A 129 -6.11 15.42 1.90
C LYS A 129 -6.07 16.88 2.35
N SER A 130 -7.23 17.48 2.62
CA SER A 130 -7.30 18.87 3.11
C SER A 130 -6.61 19.01 4.48
N MET A 131 -6.84 18.09 5.42
CA MET A 131 -6.11 18.05 6.69
C MET A 131 -4.59 17.92 6.47
N SER A 132 -4.18 17.05 5.56
CA SER A 132 -2.77 16.86 5.22
C SER A 132 -2.14 18.11 4.60
N GLN A 133 -2.84 18.78 3.71
CA GLN A 133 -2.40 20.03 3.09
C GLN A 133 -2.27 21.16 4.11
N LEU A 134 -3.25 21.27 5.04
CA LEU A 134 -3.18 22.22 6.15
C LEU A 134 -1.97 21.96 7.04
N ALA A 135 -1.67 20.71 7.37
CA ALA A 135 -0.49 20.33 8.15
C ALA A 135 0.80 20.74 7.42
N MET A 136 0.95 20.36 6.15
CA MET A 136 2.14 20.69 5.35
C MET A 136 2.35 22.20 5.21
N ALA A 137 1.29 22.97 5.02
CA ALA A 137 1.33 24.43 4.96
C ALA A 137 1.77 25.10 6.27
N ASN A 138 1.80 24.34 7.36
CA ASN A 138 2.28 24.76 8.68
C ASN A 138 3.55 23.99 9.11
N ASP A 139 4.33 23.46 8.15
CA ASP A 139 5.58 22.73 8.35
C ASP A 139 5.46 21.45 9.21
N ILE A 140 4.26 20.88 9.32
CA ILE A 140 3.99 19.68 10.09
C ILE A 140 4.13 18.46 9.16
N LYS A 141 4.98 17.50 9.51
CA LYS A 141 5.11 16.22 8.80
C LYS A 141 3.84 15.39 8.97
N VAL A 142 3.41 14.71 7.90
CA VAL A 142 2.15 13.96 7.90
C VAL A 142 2.39 12.46 7.80
N ILE A 143 1.73 11.72 8.68
CA ILE A 143 1.56 10.26 8.59
C ILE A 143 0.08 9.99 8.36
N ILE A 144 -0.26 9.47 7.19
CA ILE A 144 -1.62 9.03 6.87
C ILE A 144 -1.73 7.54 7.18
N SER A 145 -2.62 7.17 8.09
CA SER A 145 -2.86 5.77 8.41
C SER A 145 -3.92 5.16 7.49
N SER A 146 -3.76 3.87 7.16
CA SER A 146 -4.86 3.09 6.58
C SER A 146 -6.03 3.02 7.54
N ILE A 147 -7.25 2.99 7.02
CA ILE A 147 -8.42 2.52 7.77
C ILE A 147 -8.21 1.03 8.06
N LEU A 148 -8.50 0.59 9.27
CA LEU A 148 -8.38 -0.80 9.70
C LEU A 148 -9.34 -1.71 8.94
N PRO A 149 -9.08 -3.02 8.85
CA PRO A 149 -10.05 -3.96 8.32
C PRO A 149 -11.33 -3.98 9.15
N ALA A 150 -12.50 -4.03 8.52
CA ALA A 150 -13.78 -4.26 9.17
C ALA A 150 -14.69 -5.02 8.20
N SER A 151 -15.28 -6.14 8.66
CA SER A 151 -16.21 -6.94 7.87
C SER A 151 -17.61 -6.35 7.81
N ASP A 152 -18.00 -5.72 8.88
CA ASP A 152 -19.32 -5.15 9.11
C ASP A 152 -19.25 -4.00 10.14
N PHE A 153 -20.38 -3.36 10.38
CA PHE A 153 -20.57 -2.44 11.48
C PHE A 153 -21.67 -2.98 12.41
N PRO A 154 -21.37 -3.38 13.64
CA PRO A 154 -22.37 -3.94 14.57
C PRO A 154 -23.59 -3.04 14.79
N TRP A 155 -23.44 -1.73 14.56
CA TRP A 155 -24.51 -0.72 14.70
C TRP A 155 -25.17 -0.33 13.35
N ARG A 156 -24.68 -0.83 12.22
CA ARG A 156 -25.15 -0.49 10.86
C ARG A 156 -24.95 -1.68 9.91
N LEU A 157 -25.63 -2.80 10.21
CA LEU A 157 -25.46 -4.08 9.50
C LEU A 157 -25.81 -4.02 8.01
N GLU A 158 -26.59 -3.02 7.59
CA GLU A 158 -26.94 -2.78 6.18
C GLU A 158 -25.80 -2.22 5.33
N ILE A 159 -24.70 -1.77 5.96
CA ILE A 159 -23.55 -1.20 5.28
C ILE A 159 -22.40 -2.20 5.25
N SER A 160 -21.91 -2.56 4.06
CA SER A 160 -20.73 -3.42 3.88
C SER A 160 -19.47 -2.56 3.66
N PRO A 161 -18.54 -2.50 4.63
CA PRO A 161 -17.38 -1.61 4.57
C PRO A 161 -16.22 -2.07 3.69
N PRO A 162 -15.92 -3.38 3.45
CA PRO A 162 -14.62 -3.82 2.92
C PRO A 162 -14.21 -3.16 1.62
N TYR A 163 -15.10 -3.07 0.65
CA TYR A 163 -14.79 -2.45 -0.65
C TYR A 163 -14.43 -0.96 -0.51
N LYS A 164 -15.23 -0.20 0.29
CA LYS A 164 -14.96 1.23 0.51
C LYS A 164 -13.63 1.42 1.24
N ILE A 165 -13.31 0.58 2.25
CA ILE A 165 -12.03 0.61 2.97
C ILE A 165 -10.86 0.44 2.02
N LEU A 166 -10.85 -0.62 1.21
CA LEU A 166 -9.77 -0.89 0.25
C LEU A 166 -9.59 0.27 -0.74
N LYS A 167 -10.70 0.83 -1.22
CA LYS A 167 -10.65 1.94 -2.19
C LYS A 167 -10.09 3.22 -1.57
N ILE A 168 -10.48 3.55 -0.34
CA ILE A 168 -9.97 4.71 0.40
C ILE A 168 -8.48 4.50 0.71
N ASN A 169 -8.11 3.33 1.26
CA ASN A 169 -6.73 3.01 1.62
C ASN A 169 -5.79 3.12 0.41
N SER A 170 -6.15 2.53 -0.73
CA SER A 170 -5.38 2.66 -1.97
C SER A 170 -5.25 4.12 -2.44
N THR A 171 -6.33 4.90 -2.36
CA THR A 171 -6.32 6.31 -2.75
C THR A 171 -5.41 7.15 -1.84
N LEU A 172 -5.47 6.91 -0.53
CA LEU A 172 -4.67 7.64 0.47
C LEU A 172 -3.18 7.22 0.43
N GLN A 173 -2.90 5.95 0.20
CA GLN A 173 -1.54 5.46 0.01
C GLN A 173 -0.87 6.16 -1.17
N ASN A 174 -1.53 6.18 -2.32
CA ASN A 174 -1.04 6.87 -3.50
C ASN A 174 -0.85 8.37 -3.26
N TYR A 175 -1.78 9.01 -2.54
CA TYR A 175 -1.68 10.42 -2.20
C TYR A 175 -0.50 10.70 -1.26
N ALA A 176 -0.33 9.89 -0.21
CA ALA A 176 0.78 10.03 0.73
C ALA A 176 2.14 9.94 0.03
N PHE A 177 2.33 8.91 -0.79
CA PHE A 177 3.57 8.73 -1.55
C PHE A 177 3.84 9.89 -2.50
N LYS A 178 2.82 10.32 -3.27
CA LYS A 178 2.96 11.42 -4.22
C LYS A 178 3.39 12.74 -3.57
N ASN A 179 3.07 12.94 -2.30
CA ASN A 179 3.36 14.16 -1.57
C ASN A 179 4.49 14.01 -0.54
N GLY A 180 5.28 12.93 -0.59
CA GLY A 180 6.39 12.70 0.31
C GLY A 180 6.00 12.45 1.76
N MET A 181 4.76 12.02 2.00
CA MET A 181 4.25 11.67 3.32
C MET A 181 4.47 10.19 3.64
N ILE A 182 4.48 9.84 4.91
CA ILE A 182 4.47 8.44 5.32
C ILE A 182 3.05 7.90 5.24
N TYR A 183 2.88 6.75 4.56
CA TYR A 183 1.68 5.93 4.68
C TYR A 183 1.92 4.84 5.73
N LEU A 184 1.07 4.82 6.76
CA LEU A 184 1.13 3.86 7.86
C LEU A 184 0.09 2.76 7.61
N ASP A 185 0.55 1.61 7.19
CA ASP A 185 -0.31 0.48 6.87
C ASP A 185 -0.61 -0.37 8.11
N TYR A 186 -1.69 -0.04 8.79
CA TYR A 186 -2.28 -0.89 9.82
C TYR A 186 -3.10 -2.03 9.21
N PHE A 187 -3.73 -1.76 8.03
CA PHE A 187 -4.65 -2.69 7.41
C PHE A 187 -4.01 -4.06 7.18
N SER A 188 -2.85 -4.09 6.51
CA SER A 188 -2.20 -5.33 6.13
C SER A 188 -1.78 -6.19 7.32
N GLU A 189 -1.36 -5.58 8.43
CA GLU A 189 -0.93 -6.31 9.63
C GLU A 189 -2.09 -6.79 10.52
N MET A 190 -3.29 -6.26 10.29
CA MET A 190 -4.45 -6.54 11.12
C MET A 190 -5.59 -7.24 10.36
N PHE A 191 -5.38 -7.56 9.08
CA PHE A 191 -6.36 -8.17 8.18
C PHE A 191 -6.43 -9.69 8.37
N ASP A 192 -7.63 -10.24 8.53
CA ASP A 192 -7.88 -11.66 8.79
C ASP A 192 -7.77 -12.56 7.53
N GLY A 193 -7.41 -12.00 6.38
CA GLY A 193 -7.34 -12.71 5.11
C GLY A 193 -8.69 -12.90 4.41
N LYS A 194 -9.79 -12.41 4.99
CA LYS A 194 -11.15 -12.53 4.42
C LYS A 194 -11.75 -11.16 4.13
N ASN A 195 -12.22 -10.45 5.11
CA ASN A 195 -12.76 -9.10 4.95
C ASN A 195 -12.71 -8.29 6.24
N GLY A 196 -12.16 -8.82 7.33
CA GLY A 196 -12.29 -8.26 8.65
C GLY A 196 -10.98 -8.11 9.41
N LEU A 197 -11.15 -7.65 10.64
CA LEU A 197 -10.09 -7.54 11.63
C LEU A 197 -9.76 -8.93 12.20
N ILE A 198 -8.47 -9.24 12.33
CA ILE A 198 -8.01 -10.46 13.05
C ILE A 198 -8.70 -10.49 14.41
N LYS A 199 -9.42 -11.58 14.70
CA LYS A 199 -10.27 -11.73 15.88
C LYS A 199 -9.53 -11.49 17.20
N GLU A 200 -8.28 -11.94 17.29
CA GLU A 200 -7.42 -11.78 18.45
C GLU A 200 -7.05 -10.32 18.71
N TYR A 201 -7.13 -9.46 17.71
CA TYR A 201 -6.81 -8.03 17.77
C TYR A 201 -8.04 -7.14 17.98
N GLY A 202 -9.25 -7.67 17.78
CA GLY A 202 -10.51 -6.93 17.89
C GLY A 202 -11.17 -7.04 19.26
N ALA A 203 -11.76 -5.94 19.72
CA ALA A 203 -12.79 -5.93 20.77
C ALA A 203 -14.16 -6.21 20.15
N ASP A 204 -14.36 -5.79 18.92
CA ASP A 204 -15.47 -6.12 18.04
C ASP A 204 -14.95 -6.20 16.59
N SER A 205 -15.82 -6.16 15.57
CA SER A 205 -15.45 -6.21 14.16
C SER A 205 -14.77 -4.93 13.63
N VAL A 206 -14.66 -3.86 14.43
CA VAL A 206 -14.13 -2.55 14.04
C VAL A 206 -13.04 -2.04 14.98
N HIS A 207 -13.23 -2.20 16.29
CA HIS A 207 -12.38 -1.59 17.31
C HIS A 207 -11.30 -2.56 17.80
N PRO A 208 -10.01 -2.12 17.82
CA PRO A 208 -8.93 -2.93 18.38
C PRO A 208 -9.09 -3.13 19.90
N ASN A 209 -8.68 -4.30 20.38
CA ASN A 209 -8.43 -4.57 21.78
C ASN A 209 -6.97 -4.26 22.14
N LYS A 210 -6.55 -4.56 23.38
CA LYS A 210 -5.17 -4.36 23.85
C LYS A 210 -4.12 -5.01 22.93
N ALA A 211 -4.37 -6.19 22.39
CA ALA A 211 -3.43 -6.89 21.50
C ALA A 211 -3.32 -6.14 20.15
N GLY A 212 -4.46 -5.68 19.61
CA GLY A 212 -4.47 -4.84 18.40
C GLY A 212 -3.69 -3.53 18.60
N TYR A 213 -3.90 -2.83 19.71
CA TYR A 213 -3.14 -1.61 20.01
C TYR A 213 -1.64 -1.86 20.21
N LEU A 214 -1.22 -3.03 20.70
CA LEU A 214 0.20 -3.40 20.75
C LEU A 214 0.82 -3.54 19.35
N VAL A 215 0.09 -4.09 18.38
CA VAL A 215 0.51 -4.13 16.98
C VAL A 215 0.60 -2.72 16.42
N MET A 216 -0.48 -1.92 16.55
CA MET A 216 -0.52 -0.55 16.08
C MET A 216 0.62 0.30 16.67
N SER A 217 0.96 0.11 17.95
CA SER A 217 2.03 0.87 18.62
C SER A 217 3.41 0.61 18.02
N LYS A 218 3.70 -0.63 17.63
CA LYS A 218 4.97 -0.99 16.98
C LYS A 218 5.07 -0.33 15.59
N LEU A 219 3.97 -0.36 14.84
CA LEU A 219 3.92 0.18 13.48
C LEU A 219 4.03 1.70 13.47
N VAL A 220 3.27 2.40 14.32
CA VAL A 220 3.30 3.86 14.35
C VAL A 220 4.64 4.39 14.87
N LYS A 221 5.28 3.73 15.83
CA LYS A 221 6.64 4.12 16.26
C LYS A 221 7.66 4.02 15.12
N LYS A 222 7.60 2.96 14.30
CA LYS A 222 8.43 2.85 13.10
C LYS A 222 8.13 3.96 12.09
N ALA A 223 6.86 4.29 11.88
CA ALA A 223 6.45 5.35 10.97
C ALA A 223 6.93 6.73 11.45
N ILE A 224 6.81 7.02 12.75
CA ILE A 224 7.33 8.27 13.38
C ILE A 224 8.85 8.36 13.21
N ALA A 225 9.60 7.32 13.58
CA ALA A 225 11.05 7.28 13.42
C ALA A 225 11.46 7.51 11.96
N ARG A 226 10.78 6.87 11.01
CA ARG A 226 11.01 7.08 9.57
C ARG A 226 10.69 8.53 9.17
N SER A 227 9.57 9.08 9.62
CA SER A 227 9.19 10.48 9.33
C SER A 227 10.23 11.49 9.82
N LEU A 228 10.83 11.25 10.98
CA LEU A 228 11.89 12.10 11.54
C LEU A 228 13.22 11.98 10.79
N SER A 229 13.52 10.79 10.24
CA SER A 229 14.75 10.56 9.47
C SER A 229 14.67 11.05 8.02
N LEU A 230 13.47 11.39 7.52
CA LEU A 230 13.31 11.93 6.18
C LEU A 230 13.60 13.43 6.21
N ASP A 231 14.66 13.85 5.51
CA ASP A 231 14.83 15.26 5.19
C ASP A 231 13.68 15.76 4.31
N LYS A 232 13.34 17.05 4.45
CA LYS A 232 12.24 17.68 3.68
C LYS A 232 12.38 17.51 2.14
N ASP A 233 13.60 17.27 1.66
CA ASP A 233 13.93 17.11 0.24
C ASP A 233 14.06 15.65 -0.21
N PHE A 234 13.83 14.67 0.69
CA PHE A 234 13.91 13.26 0.33
C PHE A 234 12.63 12.83 -0.41
N SER A 235 12.65 13.00 -1.71
CA SER A 235 11.70 12.37 -2.63
C SER A 235 12.35 11.11 -3.20
N GLU A 236 11.78 9.92 -2.88
CA GLU A 236 12.19 8.66 -3.54
C GLU A 236 12.08 8.77 -5.08
N LEU A 237 11.27 9.72 -5.59
CA LEU A 237 11.18 10.10 -6.99
C LEU A 237 12.48 10.66 -7.56
N ASN A 238 13.30 11.35 -6.77
CA ASN A 238 14.54 11.95 -7.25
C ASN A 238 15.56 10.91 -7.71
N PHE A 239 15.44 9.66 -7.25
CA PHE A 239 16.27 8.54 -7.73
C PHE A 239 15.85 8.06 -9.13
N TYR A 240 14.67 8.45 -9.63
CA TYR A 240 14.12 8.00 -10.89
C TYR A 240 14.01 9.16 -11.90
N LYS A 241 14.85 9.12 -12.92
CA LYS A 241 14.83 10.08 -14.02
C LYS A 241 13.58 9.88 -14.88
N LYS A 242 13.06 10.97 -15.44
CA LYS A 242 11.93 10.95 -16.41
C LYS A 242 12.46 10.63 -17.80
N GLY A 243 11.77 9.74 -18.50
CA GLY A 243 12.00 9.45 -19.91
C GLY A 243 10.69 9.44 -20.69
N LYS A 244 10.81 9.64 -21.99
CA LYS A 244 9.71 9.50 -22.97
C LYS A 244 10.24 8.73 -24.17
N TRP A 245 9.39 7.85 -24.70
CA TRP A 245 9.66 7.14 -25.93
C TRP A 245 8.61 7.50 -26.99
N ILE A 246 9.09 7.83 -28.17
CA ILE A 246 8.27 8.02 -29.37
C ILE A 246 8.80 6.98 -30.36
N GLY A 247 8.06 5.90 -30.52
CA GLY A 247 8.44 4.74 -31.33
C GLY A 247 7.73 4.72 -32.67
N THR A 248 7.60 3.52 -33.21
CA THR A 248 6.95 3.26 -34.51
C THR A 248 5.41 3.30 -34.43
N LYS A 249 4.85 3.16 -33.24
CA LYS A 249 3.42 3.24 -32.99
C LYS A 249 3.01 4.66 -32.60
N GLU A 250 1.75 4.99 -32.82
CA GLU A 250 1.20 6.26 -32.36
C GLU A 250 1.22 6.35 -30.83
N GLY A 251 1.48 7.55 -30.32
CA GLY A 251 1.50 7.88 -28.90
C GLY A 251 2.90 8.01 -28.31
N VAL A 252 2.93 8.43 -27.07
CA VAL A 252 4.14 8.64 -26.29
C VAL A 252 4.11 7.70 -25.09
N LEU A 253 5.10 6.81 -24.98
CA LEU A 253 5.29 6.01 -23.76
C LEU A 253 6.10 6.83 -22.76
N ASN A 254 5.47 7.20 -21.66
CA ASN A 254 6.17 7.74 -20.50
C ASN A 254 6.85 6.60 -19.73
N TYR A 255 8.07 6.83 -19.26
CA TYR A 255 8.75 5.89 -18.37
C TYR A 255 9.63 6.60 -17.35
N ARG A 256 9.86 5.94 -16.24
CA ARG A 256 10.90 6.30 -15.26
C ARG A 256 12.03 5.31 -15.34
N TYR A 257 13.25 5.78 -15.03
CA TYR A 257 14.38 4.88 -14.94
C TYR A 257 15.33 5.31 -13.83
N ARG A 258 16.01 4.33 -13.26
CA ARG A 258 17.08 4.52 -12.29
C ARG A 258 18.34 3.87 -12.83
N GLU A 259 19.47 4.53 -12.61
CA GLU A 259 20.79 3.99 -12.87
C GLU A 259 21.41 3.45 -11.57
N PRO A 260 22.35 2.50 -11.63
CA PRO A 260 23.15 2.14 -10.47
C PRO A 260 23.89 3.37 -9.92
N GLU A 261 24.10 3.39 -8.61
CA GLU A 261 24.92 4.44 -7.99
C GLU A 261 26.38 4.25 -8.44
N ASN A 262 27.05 5.34 -8.84
CA ASN A 262 28.46 5.33 -9.23
C ASN A 262 28.78 4.30 -10.32
N VAL A 263 28.12 4.42 -11.49
CA VAL A 263 28.34 3.53 -12.63
C VAL A 263 29.82 3.50 -13.00
N SER A 264 30.45 2.33 -12.85
CA SER A 264 31.82 2.11 -13.27
C SER A 264 31.86 1.76 -14.77
N PRO A 265 32.70 2.41 -15.60
CA PRO A 265 32.76 2.14 -17.05
C PRO A 265 33.06 0.68 -17.41
N ASN A 266 33.79 -0.02 -16.54
CA ASN A 266 34.24 -1.41 -16.80
C ASN A 266 33.32 -2.46 -16.16
N LYS A 267 32.20 -2.06 -15.54
CA LYS A 267 31.28 -2.98 -14.87
C LYS A 267 29.95 -3.05 -15.62
N LYS A 268 29.42 -4.27 -15.72
CA LYS A 268 28.07 -4.52 -16.25
C LYS A 268 27.08 -4.72 -15.10
N TYR A 269 25.91 -4.13 -15.23
CA TYR A 269 24.85 -4.13 -14.21
C TYR A 269 23.59 -4.76 -14.77
N PRO A 270 22.83 -5.50 -13.95
CA PRO A 270 21.52 -6.02 -14.35
C PRO A 270 20.54 -4.90 -14.66
N LEU A 271 19.50 -5.23 -15.43
CA LEU A 271 18.38 -4.36 -15.74
C LEU A 271 17.07 -5.03 -15.32
N VAL A 272 16.22 -4.32 -14.61
CA VAL A 272 14.89 -4.76 -14.22
C VAL A 272 13.85 -3.96 -15.00
N LEU A 273 13.03 -4.62 -15.81
CA LEU A 273 11.78 -4.08 -16.33
C LEU A 273 10.70 -4.27 -15.27
N PHE A 274 10.18 -3.16 -14.75
CA PHE A 274 9.10 -3.17 -13.76
C PHE A 274 7.77 -2.82 -14.43
N LEU A 275 6.77 -3.70 -14.31
CA LEU A 275 5.43 -3.53 -14.85
C LEU A 275 4.44 -3.32 -13.69
N HIS A 276 3.95 -2.10 -13.55
CA HIS A 276 3.05 -1.71 -12.47
C HIS A 276 1.65 -2.33 -12.59
N GLY A 277 0.89 -2.34 -11.51
CA GLY A 277 -0.51 -2.74 -11.45
C GLY A 277 -1.45 -1.68 -12.04
N SER A 278 -2.75 -1.90 -11.89
CA SER A 278 -3.75 -0.97 -12.43
C SER A 278 -3.74 0.41 -11.76
N GLY A 279 -3.25 0.51 -10.53
CA GLY A 279 -3.10 1.75 -9.79
C GLY A 279 -2.03 2.69 -10.36
N GLY A 280 -1.05 2.16 -11.09
CA GLY A 280 0.04 2.95 -11.69
C GLY A 280 -0.31 3.61 -13.02
N ARG A 281 -1.52 3.37 -13.57
CA ARG A 281 -1.98 3.99 -14.82
C ARG A 281 -2.08 5.50 -14.69
N GLY A 282 -1.63 6.20 -15.71
CA GLY A 282 -1.66 7.67 -15.75
C GLY A 282 -0.92 8.23 -16.93
N ASP A 283 -0.87 9.57 -16.97
CA ASP A 283 -0.18 10.35 -18.01
C ASP A 283 0.86 11.30 -17.38
N ASP A 284 1.05 11.20 -16.07
CA ASP A 284 1.90 12.07 -15.25
C ASP A 284 3.38 11.64 -15.21
N ASN A 285 3.66 10.43 -15.68
CA ASN A 285 4.97 9.79 -15.54
C ASN A 285 5.43 9.68 -14.07
N GLU A 286 4.50 9.47 -13.15
CA GLU A 286 4.76 9.38 -11.70
C GLU A 286 4.00 8.24 -11.04
N GLN A 287 2.72 8.04 -11.39
CA GLN A 287 1.84 7.10 -10.72
C GLN A 287 2.38 5.66 -10.72
N GLN A 288 3.09 5.25 -11.79
CA GLN A 288 3.70 3.91 -11.87
C GLN A 288 4.72 3.64 -10.76
N LEU A 289 5.33 4.68 -10.21
CA LEU A 289 6.31 4.55 -9.13
C LEU A 289 5.64 4.31 -7.77
N TRP A 290 4.43 4.84 -7.60
CA TRP A 290 3.69 4.79 -6.34
C TRP A 290 2.82 3.55 -6.20
N ASP A 291 2.50 2.90 -7.33
CA ASP A 291 1.63 1.74 -7.30
C ASP A 291 2.25 0.62 -6.46
N ALA A 292 1.50 0.16 -5.47
CA ALA A 292 1.88 -0.93 -4.58
C ALA A 292 3.23 -0.74 -3.86
N ASN A 293 3.70 0.50 -3.70
CA ASN A 293 4.99 0.84 -3.09
C ASN A 293 6.20 0.11 -3.72
N ALA A 294 6.10 -0.24 -5.00
CA ALA A 294 7.12 -1.02 -5.67
C ALA A 294 8.47 -0.29 -5.74
N ILE A 295 8.44 1.02 -5.91
CA ILE A 295 9.64 1.85 -5.91
C ILE A 295 10.37 1.79 -4.57
N GLY A 296 9.64 1.84 -3.46
CA GLY A 296 10.22 1.67 -2.13
C GLY A 296 10.97 0.36 -1.96
N ALA A 297 10.54 -0.72 -2.66
CA ALA A 297 11.26 -1.99 -2.65
C ALA A 297 12.66 -1.90 -3.26
N PHE A 298 12.80 -1.21 -4.40
CA PHE A 298 14.08 -1.01 -5.08
C PHE A 298 14.92 0.14 -4.48
N ALA A 299 14.27 1.12 -3.85
CA ALA A 299 14.95 2.26 -3.23
C ALA A 299 15.50 1.94 -1.83
N LYS A 300 15.04 0.84 -1.18
CA LYS A 300 15.59 0.41 0.11
C LYS A 300 17.10 0.26 0.02
N GLN A 301 17.80 0.89 0.96
CA GLN A 301 19.27 0.86 1.00
C GLN A 301 19.80 -0.59 1.04
N GLU A 302 19.12 -1.49 1.73
CA GLU A 302 19.49 -2.92 1.81
C GLU A 302 19.40 -3.62 0.45
N VAL A 303 18.50 -3.18 -0.44
CA VAL A 303 18.37 -3.73 -1.81
C VAL A 303 19.29 -2.98 -2.76
N SER A 304 19.24 -1.66 -2.77
CA SER A 304 19.97 -0.84 -3.74
C SER A 304 21.48 -0.91 -3.58
N SER A 305 22.02 -1.00 -2.37
CA SER A 305 23.45 -1.13 -2.12
C SER A 305 23.98 -2.51 -2.47
N LYS A 306 23.21 -3.58 -2.19
CA LYS A 306 23.61 -4.96 -2.46
C LYS A 306 23.43 -5.36 -3.92
N PHE A 307 22.36 -4.85 -4.56
CA PHE A 307 21.92 -5.25 -5.91
C PHE A 307 21.86 -4.06 -6.86
N GLN A 308 22.99 -3.42 -7.06
CA GLN A 308 23.15 -2.32 -8.02
C GLN A 308 22.62 -2.72 -9.40
N SER A 309 21.59 -2.03 -9.89
CA SER A 309 20.88 -2.37 -11.12
C SER A 309 20.26 -1.14 -11.79
N TYR A 310 20.07 -1.22 -13.09
CA TYR A 310 19.14 -0.34 -13.78
C TYR A 310 17.71 -0.78 -13.50
N ILE A 311 16.80 0.18 -13.31
CA ILE A 311 15.37 -0.05 -13.24
C ILE A 311 14.73 0.72 -14.38
N PHE A 312 13.84 0.07 -15.13
CA PHE A 312 13.05 0.68 -16.20
C PHE A 312 11.56 0.46 -15.91
N ALA A 313 10.82 1.51 -15.66
CA ALA A 313 9.42 1.49 -15.22
C ALA A 313 8.54 2.33 -16.17
N PRO A 314 8.00 1.72 -17.25
CA PRO A 314 7.08 2.40 -18.14
C PRO A 314 5.72 2.61 -17.49
N GLN A 315 4.96 3.60 -17.97
CA GLN A 315 3.63 3.93 -17.47
C GLN A 315 2.56 3.58 -18.51
N VAL A 316 1.56 2.82 -18.09
CA VAL A 316 0.35 2.53 -18.87
C VAL A 316 -0.56 3.76 -18.86
N PRO A 317 -1.04 4.26 -20.01
CA PRO A 317 -2.07 5.29 -20.08
C PRO A 317 -3.36 4.89 -19.35
N ARG A 318 -4.18 5.87 -18.95
CA ARG A 318 -5.35 5.68 -18.07
C ARG A 318 -6.33 4.61 -18.54
N HIS A 319 -6.53 4.47 -19.85
CA HIS A 319 -7.52 3.59 -20.44
C HIS A 319 -6.94 2.32 -21.06
N GLU A 320 -5.63 2.11 -20.94
CA GLU A 320 -4.90 0.98 -21.50
C GLU A 320 -4.50 -0.07 -20.46
N ARG A 321 -3.93 -1.16 -20.96
CA ARG A 321 -3.44 -2.30 -20.16
C ARG A 321 -2.20 -2.90 -20.83
N TRP A 322 -1.33 -3.56 -20.03
CA TRP A 322 -0.23 -4.34 -20.60
C TRP A 322 -0.72 -5.41 -21.56
N VAL A 323 -1.81 -6.07 -21.18
CA VAL A 323 -2.46 -7.13 -21.96
C VAL A 323 -3.93 -6.81 -22.05
N SER A 324 -4.50 -6.85 -23.25
CA SER A 324 -5.92 -6.57 -23.51
C SER A 324 -6.81 -7.74 -23.09
N THR A 325 -6.83 -8.07 -21.79
CA THR A 325 -7.65 -9.16 -21.25
C THR A 325 -8.56 -8.70 -20.12
N ASN A 326 -9.62 -9.48 -19.89
CA ASN A 326 -10.42 -9.37 -18.68
C ASN A 326 -9.81 -10.26 -17.59
N TRP A 327 -9.55 -9.69 -16.41
CA TRP A 327 -8.93 -10.38 -15.29
C TRP A 327 -9.71 -11.61 -14.81
N ASN A 328 -11.05 -11.63 -15.02
CA ASN A 328 -11.95 -12.69 -14.59
C ASN A 328 -12.22 -13.75 -15.68
N THR A 329 -11.53 -13.69 -16.83
CA THR A 329 -11.68 -14.72 -17.85
C THR A 329 -11.27 -16.09 -17.32
N GLN A 330 -12.11 -17.10 -17.46
CA GLN A 330 -11.79 -18.46 -16.97
C GLN A 330 -10.61 -19.06 -17.75
N ASN A 331 -10.65 -18.96 -19.06
CA ASN A 331 -9.59 -19.44 -19.95
C ASN A 331 -9.01 -18.24 -20.71
N TYR A 332 -7.70 -18.09 -20.66
CA TYR A 332 -7.00 -17.05 -21.38
C TYR A 332 -6.10 -17.69 -22.46
N ASN A 333 -6.34 -17.28 -23.69
CA ASN A 333 -5.45 -17.55 -24.82
C ASN A 333 -4.72 -16.24 -25.14
N MET A 334 -3.42 -16.33 -25.39
CA MET A 334 -2.58 -15.16 -25.65
C MET A 334 -3.05 -14.41 -26.91
N LEU A 335 -3.45 -13.17 -26.70
CA LEU A 335 -3.89 -12.26 -27.75
C LEU A 335 -2.71 -11.70 -28.55
N PRO A 336 -2.93 -11.06 -29.71
CA PRO A 336 -1.90 -10.23 -30.34
C PRO A 336 -1.26 -9.25 -29.36
N ILE A 337 0.00 -8.91 -29.59
CA ILE A 337 0.70 -7.95 -28.71
C ILE A 337 -0.04 -6.62 -28.69
N SER A 338 -0.18 -6.02 -27.51
CA SER A 338 -0.74 -4.68 -27.39
C SER A 338 0.26 -3.65 -27.93
N SER A 339 -0.22 -2.57 -28.53
CA SER A 339 0.63 -1.45 -28.98
C SER A 339 1.52 -0.93 -27.85
N LEU A 340 1.00 -0.90 -26.64
CA LEU A 340 1.71 -0.46 -25.44
C LEU A 340 2.88 -1.40 -25.08
N MET A 341 2.67 -2.72 -25.10
CA MET A 341 3.74 -3.70 -24.83
C MET A 341 4.80 -3.66 -25.94
N GLU A 342 4.39 -3.46 -27.20
CA GLU A 342 5.30 -3.29 -28.31
C GLU A 342 6.18 -2.05 -28.14
N GLN A 343 5.57 -0.89 -27.84
CA GLN A 343 6.30 0.35 -27.49
C GLN A 343 7.22 0.16 -26.28
N THR A 344 6.76 -0.61 -25.28
CA THR A 344 7.59 -0.93 -24.11
C THR A 344 8.85 -1.68 -24.50
N PHE A 345 8.74 -2.64 -25.39
CA PHE A 345 9.91 -3.38 -25.88
C PHE A 345 10.83 -2.51 -26.73
N GLU A 346 10.30 -1.67 -27.63
CA GLU A 346 11.10 -0.73 -28.40
C GLU A 346 11.87 0.24 -27.48
N ALA A 347 11.17 0.80 -26.49
CA ALA A 347 11.79 1.71 -25.53
C ALA A 347 12.88 1.02 -24.69
N LEU A 348 12.62 -0.20 -24.25
CA LEU A 348 13.57 -1.01 -23.48
C LEU A 348 14.82 -1.34 -24.30
N ASP A 349 14.64 -1.76 -25.56
CA ASP A 349 15.77 -2.06 -26.48
C ASP A 349 16.61 -0.80 -26.73
N SER A 350 15.96 0.34 -27.01
CA SER A 350 16.66 1.63 -27.15
C SER A 350 17.39 2.05 -25.86
N PHE A 351 16.77 1.78 -24.69
CA PHE A 351 17.41 2.07 -23.41
C PHE A 351 18.67 1.25 -23.19
N ILE A 352 18.64 -0.05 -23.55
CA ILE A 352 19.80 -0.95 -23.48
C ILE A 352 20.90 -0.49 -24.41
N ASP A 353 20.57 -0.10 -25.65
CA ASP A 353 21.53 0.37 -26.64
C ASP A 353 22.26 1.64 -26.20
N LYS A 354 21.56 2.53 -25.51
CA LYS A 354 22.12 3.79 -24.98
C LYS A 354 22.95 3.56 -23.70
N ASN A 355 22.65 2.54 -22.93
CA ASN A 355 23.30 2.26 -21.64
C ASN A 355 24.26 1.06 -21.76
N LYS A 356 25.45 1.29 -22.26
CA LYS A 356 26.45 0.24 -22.55
C LYS A 356 26.90 -0.56 -21.32
N ASN A 357 26.59 -0.10 -20.11
CA ASN A 357 26.85 -0.81 -18.86
C ASN A 357 25.75 -1.80 -18.46
N VAL A 358 24.66 -1.91 -19.22
CA VAL A 358 23.65 -2.96 -19.00
C VAL A 358 24.26 -4.33 -19.34
N ASP A 359 24.06 -5.30 -18.44
CA ASP A 359 24.38 -6.72 -18.69
C ASP A 359 23.21 -7.40 -19.41
N ILE A 360 23.34 -7.59 -20.69
CA ILE A 360 22.31 -8.22 -21.53
C ILE A 360 21.97 -9.67 -21.12
N ASN A 361 22.83 -10.33 -20.35
CA ASN A 361 22.58 -11.66 -19.80
C ASN A 361 21.84 -11.63 -18.44
N ARG A 362 21.61 -10.44 -17.88
CA ARG A 362 20.91 -10.24 -16.61
C ARG A 362 19.81 -9.19 -16.75
N ILE A 363 18.89 -9.43 -17.68
CA ILE A 363 17.67 -8.63 -17.84
C ILE A 363 16.53 -9.39 -17.19
N TYR A 364 15.82 -8.74 -16.29
CA TYR A 364 14.73 -9.32 -15.53
C TYR A 364 13.44 -8.57 -15.82
N VAL A 365 12.31 -9.25 -15.68
CA VAL A 365 10.98 -8.63 -15.68
C VAL A 365 10.22 -9.01 -14.44
N LEU A 366 9.56 -8.02 -13.86
CA LEU A 366 8.77 -8.21 -12.65
C LEU A 366 7.58 -7.28 -12.69
N GLY A 367 6.44 -7.78 -12.26
CA GLY A 367 5.22 -6.98 -12.23
C GLY A 367 4.13 -7.59 -11.38
N LEU A 368 3.21 -6.73 -10.93
CA LEU A 368 2.14 -7.10 -10.01
C LEU A 368 0.76 -6.86 -10.62
N SER A 369 -0.21 -7.71 -10.30
CA SER A 369 -1.60 -7.54 -10.74
C SER A 369 -1.69 -7.44 -12.28
N MET A 370 -2.14 -6.30 -12.83
CA MET A 370 -2.08 -5.99 -14.25
C MET A 370 -0.67 -6.19 -14.83
N GLY A 371 0.38 -5.81 -14.08
CA GLY A 371 1.78 -6.05 -14.44
C GLY A 371 2.21 -7.50 -14.29
N GLY A 372 1.57 -8.27 -13.42
CA GLY A 372 1.75 -9.72 -13.32
C GLY A 372 1.31 -10.42 -14.62
N TRP A 373 0.16 -10.02 -15.19
CA TRP A 373 -0.27 -10.41 -16.54
C TRP A 373 0.76 -9.97 -17.59
N GLY A 374 1.20 -8.72 -17.52
CA GLY A 374 2.24 -8.18 -18.41
C GLY A 374 3.55 -8.95 -18.32
N THR A 375 3.92 -9.43 -17.15
CA THR A 375 5.13 -10.24 -16.93
C THR A 375 5.04 -11.59 -17.63
N TRP A 376 3.92 -12.30 -17.48
CA TRP A 376 3.66 -13.56 -18.20
C TRP A 376 3.65 -13.36 -19.71
N ASP A 377 3.01 -12.27 -20.18
CA ASP A 377 2.96 -11.93 -21.61
C ASP A 377 4.36 -11.60 -22.15
N ALA A 378 5.13 -10.78 -21.43
CA ALA A 378 6.48 -10.37 -21.86
C ALA A 378 7.43 -11.55 -22.04
N ILE A 379 7.48 -12.50 -21.10
CA ILE A 379 8.34 -13.68 -21.24
C ILE A 379 7.83 -14.64 -22.31
N SER A 380 6.51 -14.70 -22.56
CA SER A 380 5.92 -15.52 -23.62
C SER A 380 6.29 -15.01 -25.01
N ARG A 381 6.40 -13.69 -25.19
CA ARG A 381 6.78 -13.05 -26.45
C ARG A 381 8.29 -13.04 -26.68
N ARG A 382 9.07 -12.86 -25.63
CA ARG A 382 10.54 -12.76 -25.70
C ARG A 382 11.23 -13.78 -24.77
N PRO A 383 11.01 -15.11 -24.96
CA PRO A 383 11.45 -16.14 -24.02
C PRO A 383 12.98 -16.26 -23.89
N ASN A 384 13.73 -15.77 -24.87
CA ASN A 384 15.19 -15.77 -24.86
C ASN A 384 15.79 -14.41 -24.45
N PHE A 385 14.96 -13.46 -24.01
CA PHE A 385 15.42 -12.11 -23.68
C PHE A 385 15.63 -11.94 -22.17
N PHE A 386 14.73 -12.47 -21.36
CA PHE A 386 14.76 -12.31 -19.91
C PHE A 386 15.52 -13.48 -19.25
N ALA A 387 16.41 -13.15 -18.34
CA ALA A 387 17.13 -14.13 -17.51
C ALA A 387 16.23 -14.71 -16.41
N ALA A 388 15.35 -13.89 -15.86
CA ALA A 388 14.34 -14.30 -14.88
C ALA A 388 13.10 -13.42 -14.92
N ALA A 389 12.01 -13.95 -14.35
CA ALA A 389 10.73 -13.27 -14.24
C ALA A 389 10.06 -13.48 -12.88
N ILE A 390 9.41 -12.44 -12.35
CA ILE A 390 8.63 -12.49 -11.12
C ILE A 390 7.22 -11.95 -11.39
N PRO A 391 6.28 -12.78 -11.87
CA PRO A 391 4.88 -12.41 -11.95
C PRO A 391 4.21 -12.53 -10.59
N ILE A 392 3.56 -11.44 -10.13
CA ILE A 392 2.89 -11.38 -8.83
C ILE A 392 1.40 -11.15 -9.08
N CYS A 393 0.53 -11.99 -8.50
CA CYS A 393 -0.93 -11.92 -8.60
C CYS A 393 -1.40 -11.72 -10.05
N GLY A 394 -0.90 -12.52 -11.00
CA GLY A 394 -1.24 -12.40 -12.41
C GLY A 394 -1.54 -13.75 -13.04
N GLY A 395 -1.98 -13.71 -14.30
CA GLY A 395 -2.24 -14.90 -15.11
C GLY A 395 -1.56 -14.81 -16.47
N GLY A 396 -1.55 -15.91 -17.19
CA GLY A 396 -0.99 -16.04 -18.52
C GLY A 396 -1.67 -17.13 -19.33
N ASP A 397 -1.18 -17.38 -20.52
CA ASP A 397 -1.66 -18.46 -21.39
C ASP A 397 -0.84 -19.75 -21.12
N PRO A 398 -1.46 -20.80 -20.53
CA PRO A 398 -0.77 -22.06 -20.25
C PRO A 398 -0.21 -22.76 -21.52
N ALA A 399 -0.76 -22.48 -22.69
CA ALA A 399 -0.25 -23.02 -23.95
C ALA A 399 1.17 -22.52 -24.28
N GLN A 400 1.57 -21.37 -23.71
CA GLN A 400 2.93 -20.82 -23.88
C GLN A 400 4.00 -21.50 -23.00
N ALA A 401 3.61 -22.40 -22.11
CA ALA A 401 4.54 -23.07 -21.18
C ALA A 401 5.74 -23.73 -21.88
N LYS A 402 5.52 -24.33 -23.06
CA LYS A 402 6.59 -24.93 -23.88
C LYS A 402 7.65 -23.89 -24.29
N ASN A 403 7.20 -22.67 -24.61
CA ASN A 403 8.09 -21.61 -25.09
C ASN A 403 8.92 -21.00 -23.95
N ILE A 404 8.33 -20.88 -22.77
CA ILE A 404 8.93 -20.18 -21.60
C ILE A 404 9.60 -21.12 -20.59
N LYS A 405 9.61 -22.43 -20.82
CA LYS A 405 10.13 -23.43 -19.85
C LYS A 405 11.61 -23.22 -19.46
N LYS A 406 12.40 -22.52 -20.26
CA LYS A 406 13.81 -22.21 -19.96
C LYS A 406 13.97 -20.92 -19.14
N VAL A 407 12.97 -20.05 -19.10
CA VAL A 407 12.99 -18.83 -18.28
C VAL A 407 12.94 -19.24 -16.81
N LYS A 408 13.81 -18.66 -15.97
CA LYS A 408 13.76 -18.87 -14.53
C LYS A 408 12.63 -18.01 -13.98
N ILE A 409 11.62 -18.64 -13.41
CA ILE A 409 10.40 -17.96 -12.97
C ILE A 409 10.20 -18.20 -11.48
N TRP A 410 9.89 -17.15 -10.74
CA TRP A 410 9.34 -17.27 -9.40
C TRP A 410 7.99 -16.54 -9.35
N ALA A 411 6.91 -17.31 -9.47
CA ALA A 411 5.55 -16.78 -9.40
C ALA A 411 5.08 -16.68 -7.95
N LEU A 412 4.41 -15.59 -7.61
CA LEU A 412 3.84 -15.35 -6.28
C LEU A 412 2.37 -14.95 -6.40
N HIS A 413 1.53 -15.43 -5.47
CA HIS A 413 0.11 -15.09 -5.45
C HIS A 413 -0.45 -15.19 -4.02
N GLY A 414 -1.40 -14.34 -3.67
CA GLY A 414 -2.14 -14.45 -2.41
C GLY A 414 -3.18 -15.56 -2.49
N GLU A 415 -3.23 -16.42 -1.47
CA GLU A 415 -4.16 -17.56 -1.38
C GLU A 415 -5.62 -17.15 -1.54
N ASN A 416 -5.99 -16.00 -0.97
CA ASN A 416 -7.37 -15.50 -0.91
C ASN A 416 -7.59 -14.27 -1.81
N ASP A 417 -6.89 -14.19 -2.95
CA ASP A 417 -7.00 -13.06 -3.86
C ASP A 417 -8.41 -12.94 -4.47
N PRO A 418 -9.19 -11.88 -4.12
CA PRO A 418 -10.55 -11.71 -4.59
C PRO A 418 -10.65 -11.00 -5.94
N ILE A 419 -9.52 -10.51 -6.49
CA ILE A 419 -9.47 -9.71 -7.71
C ILE A 419 -8.98 -10.53 -8.90
N ILE A 420 -7.90 -11.28 -8.71
CA ILE A 420 -7.36 -12.21 -9.70
C ILE A 420 -7.25 -13.56 -9.01
N ASP A 421 -8.08 -14.50 -9.43
CA ASP A 421 -8.13 -15.83 -8.84
C ASP A 421 -6.74 -16.50 -8.83
N VAL A 422 -6.33 -17.01 -7.70
CA VAL A 422 -5.05 -17.70 -7.45
C VAL A 422 -4.78 -18.82 -8.46
N HIS A 423 -5.86 -19.49 -8.94
CA HIS A 423 -5.78 -20.51 -9.98
C HIS A 423 -5.09 -20.02 -11.27
N LYS A 424 -5.08 -18.72 -11.56
CA LYS A 424 -4.38 -18.20 -12.73
C LYS A 424 -2.88 -18.43 -12.68
N SER A 425 -2.27 -18.18 -11.53
CA SER A 425 -0.85 -18.52 -11.32
C SER A 425 -0.65 -20.02 -11.23
N GLN A 426 -1.50 -20.76 -10.53
CA GLN A 426 -1.42 -22.22 -10.39
C GLN A 426 -1.47 -22.92 -11.76
N GLN A 427 -2.36 -22.49 -12.67
CA GLN A 427 -2.45 -23.04 -14.03
C GLN A 427 -1.16 -22.84 -14.82
N MET A 428 -0.56 -21.64 -14.75
CA MET A 428 0.73 -21.37 -15.41
C MET A 428 1.85 -22.25 -14.85
N VAL A 429 1.93 -22.34 -13.52
CA VAL A 429 2.93 -23.16 -12.82
C VAL A 429 2.80 -24.64 -13.17
N ALA A 430 1.56 -25.17 -13.14
CA ALA A 430 1.28 -26.54 -13.51
C ALA A 430 1.67 -26.84 -15.00
N ALA A 431 1.30 -25.95 -15.91
CA ALA A 431 1.65 -26.08 -17.31
C ALA A 431 3.17 -26.09 -17.55
N ILE A 432 3.92 -25.23 -16.87
CA ILE A 432 5.39 -25.17 -16.98
C ILE A 432 6.03 -26.43 -16.38
N ASN A 433 5.56 -26.90 -15.22
CA ASN A 433 6.03 -28.14 -14.60
C ASN A 433 5.79 -29.35 -15.49
N ASN A 434 4.65 -29.44 -16.19
CA ASN A 434 4.33 -30.49 -17.16
C ASN A 434 5.32 -30.46 -18.35
N GLN A 435 5.90 -29.33 -18.67
CA GLN A 435 6.95 -29.18 -19.69
C GLN A 435 8.37 -29.36 -19.11
N LYS A 436 8.50 -29.79 -17.84
CA LYS A 436 9.77 -29.89 -17.11
C LYS A 436 10.55 -28.56 -17.13
N GLY A 437 9.81 -27.45 -17.00
CA GLY A 437 10.37 -26.10 -17.00
C GLY A 437 10.86 -25.66 -15.61
N ASN A 438 11.48 -24.50 -15.57
CA ASN A 438 12.09 -23.96 -14.36
C ASN A 438 11.17 -22.89 -13.72
N VAL A 439 10.23 -23.33 -12.89
CA VAL A 439 9.31 -22.45 -12.17
C VAL A 439 9.30 -22.75 -10.68
N ARG A 440 9.46 -21.70 -9.87
CA ARG A 440 9.23 -21.67 -8.44
C ARG A 440 7.90 -20.99 -8.19
N TYR A 441 7.12 -21.48 -7.22
CA TYR A 441 5.83 -20.90 -6.84
C TYR A 441 5.74 -20.69 -5.35
N SER A 442 5.25 -19.52 -4.94
CA SER A 442 4.90 -19.21 -3.56
C SER A 442 3.46 -18.72 -3.49
N GLU A 443 2.60 -19.53 -2.88
CA GLU A 443 1.27 -19.12 -2.50
C GLU A 443 1.33 -18.55 -1.08
N ILE A 444 0.97 -17.26 -0.95
CA ILE A 444 1.14 -16.56 0.31
C ILE A 444 -0.14 -16.72 1.12
N LYS A 445 -0.05 -17.56 2.15
CA LYS A 445 -1.19 -17.91 3.01
C LYS A 445 -1.79 -16.68 3.68
N GLY A 446 -3.12 -16.63 3.68
CA GLY A 446 -3.89 -15.56 4.31
C GLY A 446 -3.85 -14.21 3.58
N ARG A 447 -3.06 -14.06 2.49
CA ARG A 447 -3.01 -12.82 1.69
C ARG A 447 -4.05 -12.82 0.58
N GLY A 448 -4.58 -11.61 0.34
CA GLY A 448 -5.44 -11.30 -0.80
C GLY A 448 -4.65 -10.74 -1.98
N HIS A 449 -5.24 -9.73 -2.63
CA HIS A 449 -4.62 -9.03 -3.79
C HIS A 449 -3.51 -8.04 -3.40
N ASP A 450 -2.97 -8.16 -2.23
CA ASP A 450 -1.92 -7.32 -1.64
C ASP A 450 -0.63 -8.10 -1.33
N SER A 451 -0.50 -9.32 -1.82
CA SER A 451 0.61 -10.22 -1.53
C SER A 451 2.00 -9.67 -1.91
N TRP A 452 2.08 -8.65 -2.77
CA TRP A 452 3.33 -7.94 -3.06
C TRP A 452 3.95 -7.26 -1.84
N LEU A 453 3.19 -6.95 -0.79
CA LEU A 453 3.72 -6.37 0.44
C LEU A 453 4.74 -7.30 1.12
N ASP A 454 4.48 -8.61 1.10
CA ASP A 454 5.43 -9.60 1.60
C ASP A 454 6.61 -9.77 0.66
N VAL A 455 6.36 -9.69 -0.66
CA VAL A 455 7.38 -9.82 -1.71
C VAL A 455 8.46 -8.75 -1.56
N TRP A 456 8.07 -7.48 -1.32
CA TRP A 456 9.03 -6.37 -1.20
C TRP A 456 9.97 -6.49 0.01
N ASN A 457 9.60 -7.27 1.01
CA ASN A 457 10.41 -7.52 2.20
C ASN A 457 11.19 -8.85 2.16
N HIS A 458 11.06 -9.61 1.08
CA HIS A 458 11.62 -10.96 0.98
C HIS A 458 13.06 -10.94 0.46
N GLU A 459 14.06 -10.93 1.35
CA GLU A 459 15.48 -10.85 0.97
C GLU A 459 15.91 -12.01 0.05
N GLU A 460 15.40 -13.22 0.27
CA GLU A 460 15.68 -14.39 -0.57
C GLU A 460 15.24 -14.17 -2.01
N LEU A 461 14.10 -13.49 -2.23
CA LEU A 461 13.61 -13.18 -3.57
C LEU A 461 14.60 -12.30 -4.34
N TRP A 462 15.15 -11.27 -3.71
CA TRP A 462 16.14 -10.39 -4.32
C TRP A 462 17.43 -11.13 -4.60
N ARG A 463 17.93 -11.94 -3.66
CA ARG A 463 19.12 -12.78 -3.87
C ARG A 463 18.91 -13.75 -5.04
N TRP A 464 17.75 -14.40 -5.10
CA TRP A 464 17.41 -15.30 -6.20
C TRP A 464 17.36 -14.56 -7.52
N LEU A 465 16.63 -13.43 -7.63
CA LEU A 465 16.50 -12.67 -8.87
C LEU A 465 17.85 -12.27 -9.42
N PHE A 466 18.66 -11.62 -8.61
CA PHE A 466 19.95 -11.07 -9.04
C PHE A 466 21.06 -12.13 -9.23
N SER A 467 20.84 -13.38 -8.81
CA SER A 467 21.71 -14.51 -9.11
C SER A 467 21.47 -15.12 -10.49
N GLN A 468 20.34 -14.83 -11.14
CA GLN A 468 19.98 -15.46 -12.41
C GLN A 468 20.76 -14.84 -13.58
N LYS A 469 21.16 -15.71 -14.52
CA LYS A 469 21.75 -15.33 -15.81
C LYS A 469 21.10 -16.16 -16.92
N ARG A 470 21.02 -15.57 -18.09
CA ARG A 470 20.59 -16.25 -19.31
C ARG A 470 21.63 -17.31 -19.74
#